data_fa106e1e57fd7c0a23fdec40761265b3
#
_entry.id   fa106e1e57fd7c0a23fdec40761265b3
#
_cell.length_a   1.000
_cell.length_b   1.000
_cell.length_c   1.000
_cell.angle_alpha   90.00
_cell.angle_beta   90.00
_cell.angle_gamma   90.00
#
_symmetry.space_group_name_H-M   'P 1'
#
loop_
_entity.id
_entity.type
_entity.pdbx_description
1 polymer ?
#
loop_
_entity_poly.entity_id
_entity_poly.type
_entity_poly.pdbx_seq_one_letter_code
_entity_poly.pdbx_strand_id
1 'polypeptide(L)'
;MTFTVQIKVMPLKELLDPQGKAVMGGLENLGLTGVEDVRIGKNITLRINADTEEKAKQIAEEASKKLLSNPVMEYFEISVN
;
A
#
# COMPACT_ATOMS: atom_id res chain seq x y z
N MET A 1 -7.08 11.07 -21.78
CA MET A 1 -7.52 11.56 -20.46
C MET A 1 -6.51 11.15 -19.40
N THR A 2 -6.39 11.95 -18.38
CA THR A 2 -5.47 11.64 -17.28
C THR A 2 -6.25 11.16 -16.07
N PHE A 3 -5.88 9.99 -15.56
CA PHE A 3 -6.50 9.40 -14.39
C PHE A 3 -5.53 9.43 -13.22
N THR A 4 -6.04 9.71 -12.04
CA THR A 4 -5.27 9.62 -10.81
C THR A 4 -5.56 8.26 -10.18
N VAL A 5 -4.52 7.46 -10.01
CA VAL A 5 -4.63 6.10 -9.48
C VAL A 5 -3.88 6.02 -8.16
N GLN A 6 -4.55 5.53 -7.14
CA GLN A 6 -3.94 5.29 -5.83
C GLN A 6 -3.65 3.81 -5.70
N ILE A 7 -2.43 3.50 -5.28
CA ILE A 7 -2.00 2.12 -5.05
C ILE A 7 -1.58 2.01 -3.59
N LYS A 8 -2.34 1.23 -2.84
CA LYS A 8 -2.04 0.95 -1.44
C LYS A 8 -1.28 -0.36 -1.38
N VAL A 9 -0.05 -0.32 -0.85
CA VAL A 9 0.81 -1.49 -0.72
C VAL A 9 0.98 -1.80 0.75
N MET A 10 0.65 -3.03 1.14
CA MET A 10 0.71 -3.48 2.53
C MET A 10 1.49 -4.77 2.64
N PRO A 11 2.18 -5.01 3.77
CA PRO A 11 2.80 -6.31 4.01
C PRO A 11 1.73 -7.39 4.20
N LEU A 12 2.04 -8.59 3.77
CA LEU A 12 1.15 -9.74 3.97
C LEU A 12 0.91 -9.95 5.47
N LYS A 13 -0.33 -10.29 5.82
CA LYS A 13 -0.75 -10.39 7.22
C LYS A 13 0.00 -11.45 8.00
N GLU A 14 0.38 -12.53 7.35
CA GLU A 14 1.10 -13.64 7.99
C GLU A 14 2.58 -13.35 8.22
N LEU A 15 3.10 -12.24 7.70
CA LEU A 15 4.51 -11.90 7.85
C LEU A 15 4.71 -10.95 9.03
N LEU A 16 5.89 -11.06 9.64
CA LEU A 16 6.31 -10.14 10.68
C LEU A 16 6.53 -8.75 10.08
N ASP A 17 5.99 -7.72 10.76
CA ASP A 17 6.20 -6.34 10.37
C ASP A 17 7.06 -5.64 11.43
N PRO A 18 8.39 -5.59 11.24
CA PRO A 18 9.27 -4.95 12.24
C PRO A 18 9.00 -3.46 12.40
N GLN A 19 8.59 -2.77 11.33
CA GLN A 19 8.25 -1.35 11.40
C GLN A 19 6.99 -1.13 12.24
N GLY A 20 5.97 -1.94 12.00
CA GLY A 20 4.73 -1.88 12.77
C GLY A 20 4.95 -2.16 14.24
N LYS A 21 5.80 -3.13 14.55
CA LYS A 21 6.13 -3.44 15.94
C LYS A 21 6.87 -2.31 16.62
N ALA A 22 7.80 -1.66 15.92
CA ALA A 22 8.52 -0.52 16.47
C ALA A 22 7.58 0.65 16.77
N VAL A 23 6.63 0.93 15.87
CA VAL A 23 5.62 1.96 16.08
C VAL A 23 4.73 1.61 17.28
N MET A 24 4.33 0.36 17.39
CA MET A 24 3.49 -0.09 18.50
C MET A 24 4.18 0.12 19.85
N GLY A 25 5.48 -0.22 19.93
CA GLY A 25 6.28 0.03 21.12
C GLY A 25 6.40 1.50 21.45
N GLY A 26 6.56 2.36 20.44
CA GLY A 26 6.59 3.80 20.62
C GLY A 26 5.27 4.35 21.15
N LEU A 27 4.16 3.84 20.68
CA LEU A 27 2.83 4.24 21.17
C LEU A 27 2.64 3.85 22.64
N GLU A 28 3.09 2.66 23.02
CA GLU A 28 3.05 2.23 24.42
C GLU A 28 3.89 3.14 25.29
N ASN A 29 5.08 3.54 24.84
CA ASN A 29 5.95 4.45 25.57
C ASN A 29 5.30 5.82 25.78
N LEU A 30 4.41 6.22 24.89
CA LEU A 30 3.65 7.47 25.01
C LEU A 30 2.42 7.34 25.90
N GLY A 31 2.17 6.14 26.46
CA GLY A 31 1.01 5.89 27.28
C GLY A 31 -0.28 5.67 26.50
N LEU A 32 -0.19 5.45 25.21
CA LEU A 32 -1.36 5.17 24.36
C LEU A 32 -1.62 3.67 24.36
N THR A 33 -2.55 3.26 25.20
CA THR A 33 -2.91 1.85 25.36
C THR A 33 -4.09 1.48 24.46
N GLY A 34 -4.30 0.19 24.27
CA GLY A 34 -5.42 -0.30 23.47
C GLY A 34 -5.11 -0.51 22.00
N VAL A 35 -3.88 -0.23 21.55
CA VAL A 35 -3.46 -0.51 20.19
C VAL A 35 -3.04 -1.98 20.13
N GLU A 36 -3.81 -2.77 19.41
CA GLU A 36 -3.60 -4.23 19.36
C GLU A 36 -2.68 -4.66 18.23
N ASP A 37 -2.61 -3.86 17.17
CA ASP A 37 -1.77 -4.18 16.02
C ASP A 37 -1.42 -2.90 15.28
N VAL A 38 -0.25 -2.90 14.64
CA VAL A 38 0.19 -1.81 13.78
C VAL A 38 0.85 -2.43 12.54
N ARG A 39 0.36 -2.03 11.38
CA ARG A 39 0.92 -2.47 10.09
C ARG A 39 1.33 -1.25 9.31
N ILE A 40 2.57 -1.24 8.84
CA ILE A 40 3.10 -0.12 8.06
C ILE A 40 3.08 -0.49 6.58
N GLY A 41 2.45 0.35 5.80
CA GLY A 41 2.41 0.21 4.35
C GLY A 41 2.74 1.53 3.69
N LYS A 42 2.50 1.61 2.39
CA LYS A 42 2.73 2.83 1.63
C LYS A 42 1.59 3.06 0.65
N ASN A 43 1.40 4.30 0.28
CA ASN A 43 0.43 4.68 -0.74
C ASN A 43 1.16 5.39 -1.87
N ILE A 44 0.94 4.93 -3.09
CA ILE A 44 1.60 5.46 -4.27
C ILE A 44 0.53 6.08 -5.16
N THR A 45 0.74 7.33 -5.56
CA THR A 45 -0.16 8.03 -6.46
C THR A 45 0.45 8.09 -7.85
N LEU A 46 -0.27 7.55 -8.83
CA LEU A 46 0.14 7.62 -10.24
C LEU A 46 -0.84 8.48 -11.00
N ARG A 47 -0.34 9.31 -11.88
CA ARG A 47 -1.15 10.01 -12.86
C ARG A 47 -0.89 9.35 -14.21
N ILE A 48 -1.91 8.73 -14.77
CA ILE A 48 -1.79 7.91 -15.97
C ILE A 48 -2.63 8.50 -17.09
N ASN A 49 -2.00 8.77 -18.21
CA ASN A 49 -2.72 9.19 -19.42
C ASN A 49 -3.14 7.93 -20.17
N ALA A 50 -4.45 7.74 -20.29
CA ALA A 50 -5.01 6.57 -20.95
C ALA A 50 -6.36 6.95 -21.58
N ASP A 51 -6.81 6.13 -22.52
CA ASP A 51 -8.09 6.36 -23.19
C ASP A 51 -9.29 6.05 -22.29
N THR A 52 -9.15 5.08 -21.41
CA THR A 52 -10.24 4.65 -20.54
C THR A 52 -9.71 4.40 -19.13
N GLU A 53 -10.65 4.41 -18.16
CA GLU A 53 -10.33 4.08 -16.78
C GLU A 53 -9.80 2.65 -16.65
N GLU A 54 -10.37 1.71 -17.40
CA GLU A 54 -9.90 0.32 -17.39
C GLU A 54 -8.45 0.21 -17.84
N LYS A 55 -8.09 0.96 -18.87
CA LYS A 55 -6.71 0.97 -19.36
C LYS A 55 -5.77 1.53 -18.30
N ALA A 56 -6.17 2.59 -17.61
CA ALA A 56 -5.40 3.15 -16.52
C ALA A 56 -5.20 2.14 -15.39
N LYS A 57 -6.24 1.40 -15.04
CA LYS A 57 -6.15 0.33 -14.03
C LYS A 57 -5.19 -0.77 -14.46
N GLN A 58 -5.22 -1.18 -15.72
CA GLN A 58 -4.32 -2.21 -16.24
C GLN A 58 -2.86 -1.78 -16.13
N ILE A 59 -2.58 -0.54 -16.49
CA ILE A 59 -1.23 0.02 -16.38
C ILE A 59 -0.78 0.04 -14.92
N ALA A 60 -1.65 0.49 -14.02
CA ALA A 60 -1.34 0.55 -12.59
C ALA A 60 -1.12 -0.85 -12.01
N GLU A 61 -1.92 -1.81 -12.40
CA GLU A 61 -1.78 -3.20 -11.94
C GLU A 61 -0.46 -3.79 -12.40
N GLU A 62 -0.10 -3.59 -13.65
CA GLU A 62 1.16 -4.08 -14.18
C GLU A 62 2.36 -3.43 -13.48
N ALA A 63 2.30 -2.11 -13.27
CA ALA A 63 3.34 -1.39 -12.55
C ALA A 63 3.49 -1.91 -11.12
N SER A 64 2.36 -2.18 -10.46
CA SER A 64 2.36 -2.69 -9.09
C SER A 64 3.01 -4.06 -8.99
N LYS A 65 2.68 -4.95 -9.92
CA LYS A 65 3.25 -6.31 -9.94
C LYS A 65 4.73 -6.33 -10.27
N LYS A 66 5.16 -5.47 -11.19
CA LYS A 66 6.53 -5.52 -11.73
C LYS A 66 7.52 -4.68 -10.94
N LEU A 67 7.06 -3.62 -10.29
CA LEU A 67 7.98 -2.66 -9.68
C LEU A 67 7.55 -2.16 -8.31
N LEU A 68 6.27 -1.82 -8.11
CA LEU A 68 5.85 -1.04 -6.95
C LEU A 68 5.62 -1.88 -5.70
N SER A 69 5.37 -3.15 -5.85
CA SER A 69 5.20 -4.06 -4.72
C SER A 69 6.09 -5.27 -4.86
N ASN A 70 6.42 -5.89 -3.73
CA ASN A 70 7.12 -7.16 -3.70
C ASN A 70 6.08 -8.28 -3.53
N PRO A 71 5.76 -9.05 -4.58
CA PRO A 71 4.64 -10.01 -4.51
C PRO A 71 4.88 -11.15 -3.53
N VAL A 72 6.11 -11.37 -3.10
CA VAL A 72 6.42 -12.37 -2.09
C VAL A 72 6.03 -11.91 -0.69
N MET A 73 6.16 -10.61 -0.41
CA MET A 73 6.01 -10.05 0.93
C MET A 73 4.85 -9.08 1.08
N GLU A 74 4.28 -8.63 -0.03
CA GLU A 74 3.30 -7.54 -0.03
C GLU A 74 2.09 -7.85 -0.91
N TYR A 75 0.98 -7.21 -0.62
CA TYR A 75 -0.17 -7.16 -1.52
C TYR A 75 -0.50 -5.70 -1.81
N PHE A 76 -1.30 -5.46 -2.84
CA PHE A 76 -1.68 -4.11 -3.21
C PHE A 76 -3.17 -4.02 -3.54
N GLU A 77 -3.71 -2.82 -3.38
CA GLU A 77 -5.08 -2.48 -3.77
C GLU A 77 -5.03 -1.22 -4.63
N ILE A 78 -5.82 -1.19 -5.70
CA ILE A 78 -5.84 -0.08 -6.64
C ILE A 78 -7.21 0.60 -6.58
N SER A 79 -7.19 1.93 -6.53
CA SER A 79 -8.40 2.73 -6.69
C SER A 79 -8.15 3.87 -7.68
N VAL A 80 -9.15 4.17 -8.49
CA VAL A 80 -9.07 5.23 -9.51
C VAL A 80 -10.05 6.34 -9.15
N ASN A 81 -9.56 7.54 -9.21
CA ASN A 81 -10.36 8.75 -8.99
C ASN A 81 -10.62 9.48 -10.30
#